data_369ad06776511c14f86c730aedbe4929
#
_entry.id   369ad06776511c14f86c730aedbe4929
#
_cell.length_a   1.000
_cell.length_b   1.000
_cell.length_c   1.000
_cell.angle_alpha   90.00
_cell.angle_beta   90.00
_cell.angle_gamma   90.00
#
_symmetry.space_group_name_H-M   'P 1'
#
loop_
_entity.id
_entity.type
_entity.pdbx_description
1 polymer ?
#
loop_
_entity_poly.entity_id
_entity_poly.type
_entity_poly.pdbx_seq_one_letter_code
_entity_poly.pdbx_strand_id
1 'polypeptide(L)'
;MTTYTRDDQLAVQPETNVGGKIETSGAYVGHFTLAKEKTAKTGTKGIEFNFEAEDGRTARYLSLWLTRANGEKIEYPYSLLSALMACLNVKNIESTLATVDEWNQAASMMMPTEAQTFPDLMNKPIGVLLQREERLWEGKTYVSMKIAQFYDPSDSSTPAEILSGKRAGHALDKLVGNLRESVVRNDAPPTGAAPAGENASDGTGNFAAIDDDDVPF
;
A
#
# COMPACT_ATOMS: atom_id res chain seq x y z
N MET A 1 20.34 -23.25 45.00
CA MET A 1 20.75 -22.84 43.63
C MET A 1 19.63 -23.23 42.68
N THR A 2 18.96 -22.26 42.02
CA THR A 2 17.84 -22.54 41.15
C THR A 2 18.36 -22.62 39.70
N THR A 3 18.08 -23.70 38.98
CA THR A 3 18.52 -23.90 37.59
C THR A 3 17.30 -23.79 36.69
N TYR A 4 17.38 -23.00 35.65
CA TYR A 4 16.38 -22.91 34.57
C TYR A 4 16.93 -23.64 33.35
N THR A 5 16.09 -24.45 32.73
CA THR A 5 16.41 -25.14 31.48
C THR A 5 15.58 -24.51 30.36
N ARG A 6 16.20 -24.24 29.21
CA ARG A 6 15.53 -23.71 28.04
C ARG A 6 14.51 -24.74 27.52
N ASP A 7 13.30 -24.27 27.33
CA ASP A 7 12.25 -25.04 26.68
C ASP A 7 12.08 -24.52 25.23
N ASP A 8 12.52 -25.31 24.26
CA ASP A 8 12.53 -24.92 22.85
C ASP A 8 11.10 -24.80 22.29
N GLN A 9 10.12 -25.53 22.82
CA GLN A 9 8.73 -25.41 22.41
C GLN A 9 8.08 -24.11 22.92
N LEU A 10 8.40 -23.70 24.13
CA LEU A 10 7.93 -22.43 24.66
C LEU A 10 8.63 -21.23 24.00
N ALA A 11 9.88 -21.39 23.57
CA ALA A 11 10.62 -20.33 22.89
C ALA A 11 10.02 -19.97 21.51
N VAL A 12 9.37 -20.93 20.84
CA VAL A 12 8.75 -20.73 19.51
C VAL A 12 7.30 -20.22 19.60
N GLN A 13 6.63 -20.38 20.74
CA GLN A 13 5.23 -19.96 20.91
C GLN A 13 4.94 -18.48 20.61
N PRO A 14 5.81 -17.50 20.94
CA PRO A 14 5.57 -16.11 20.57
C PRO A 14 5.53 -15.86 19.07
N GLU A 15 6.21 -16.69 18.26
CA GLU A 15 6.28 -16.55 16.81
C GLU A 15 5.03 -17.10 16.11
N THR A 16 4.25 -17.96 16.77
CA THR A 16 3.04 -18.56 16.19
C THR A 16 1.77 -17.73 16.37
N ASN A 17 1.83 -16.63 17.11
CA ASN A 17 0.65 -15.80 17.37
C ASN A 17 0.58 -14.64 16.37
N VAL A 18 0.52 -14.97 15.08
CA VAL A 18 0.62 -14.01 14.00
C VAL A 18 -0.64 -14.04 13.18
N GLY A 19 -1.24 -12.93 13.08
CA GLY A 19 -2.45 -12.61 12.33
C GLY A 19 -2.90 -11.21 12.73
N GLY A 20 -3.74 -10.59 11.94
CA GLY A 20 -4.23 -9.25 12.21
C GLY A 20 -3.88 -8.27 11.10
N LYS A 21 -4.05 -6.98 11.38
CA LYS A 21 -3.75 -5.93 10.43
C LYS A 21 -2.33 -5.41 10.61
N ILE A 22 -1.70 -5.01 9.51
CA ILE A 22 -0.50 -4.18 9.54
C ILE A 22 -0.95 -2.75 9.86
N GLU A 23 -0.49 -2.21 10.99
CA GLU A 23 -0.88 -0.88 11.48
C GLU A 23 0.31 0.05 11.73
N THR A 24 1.52 -0.41 11.46
CA THR A 24 2.76 0.35 11.67
C THR A 24 3.50 0.55 10.36
N SER A 25 4.14 1.71 10.20
CA SER A 25 5.06 1.94 9.08
C SER A 25 6.27 1.03 9.18
N GLY A 26 6.72 0.47 8.05
CA GLY A 26 7.88 -0.42 8.03
C GLY A 26 8.06 -1.16 6.71
N ALA A 27 9.09 -2.01 6.71
CA ALA A 27 9.36 -2.95 5.61
C ALA A 27 8.74 -4.31 5.95
N TYR A 28 8.00 -4.86 5.00
CA TYR A 28 7.31 -6.15 5.14
C TYR A 28 7.64 -7.02 3.95
N VAL A 29 7.93 -8.29 4.21
CA VAL A 29 8.07 -9.32 3.18
C VAL A 29 6.80 -10.15 3.16
N GLY A 30 6.32 -10.49 1.96
CA GLY A 30 5.10 -11.27 1.79
C GLY A 30 4.72 -11.40 0.33
N HIS A 31 3.44 -11.40 0.05
CA HIS A 31 2.91 -11.46 -1.32
C HIS A 31 1.56 -10.74 -1.43
N PHE A 32 1.18 -10.36 -2.64
CA PHE A 32 -0.16 -9.86 -2.89
C PHE A 32 -1.12 -11.05 -3.10
N THR A 33 -2.13 -11.14 -2.26
CA THR A 33 -3.21 -12.14 -2.40
C THR A 33 -4.27 -11.69 -3.40
N LEU A 34 -4.33 -10.38 -3.67
CA LEU A 34 -5.21 -9.76 -4.65
C LEU A 34 -4.51 -8.58 -5.31
N ALA A 35 -4.61 -8.47 -6.62
CA ALA A 35 -4.34 -7.28 -7.41
C ALA A 35 -5.45 -7.14 -8.46
N LYS A 36 -6.37 -6.18 -8.31
CA LYS A 36 -7.52 -6.00 -9.20
C LYS A 36 -7.62 -4.58 -9.72
N GLU A 37 -8.24 -4.43 -10.88
CA GLU A 37 -8.58 -3.11 -11.41
C GLU A 37 -9.60 -2.41 -10.50
N LYS A 38 -9.39 -1.12 -10.28
CA LYS A 38 -10.29 -0.26 -9.52
C LYS A 38 -10.55 1.03 -10.30
N THR A 39 -11.81 1.44 -10.33
CA THR A 39 -12.21 2.71 -10.93
C THR A 39 -12.96 3.53 -9.89
N ALA A 40 -12.49 4.76 -9.63
CA ALA A 40 -13.16 5.71 -8.75
C ALA A 40 -14.41 6.30 -9.42
N LYS A 41 -15.34 6.86 -8.65
CA LYS A 41 -16.53 7.58 -9.16
C LYS A 41 -16.16 8.72 -10.12
N THR A 42 -14.99 9.33 -9.89
CA THR A 42 -14.42 10.38 -10.76
C THR A 42 -13.91 9.87 -12.10
N GLY A 43 -13.90 8.54 -12.33
CA GLY A 43 -13.35 7.91 -13.52
C GLY A 43 -11.83 7.67 -13.47
N THR A 44 -11.17 8.01 -12.37
CA THR A 44 -9.75 7.68 -12.14
C THR A 44 -9.60 6.17 -12.03
N LYS A 45 -8.60 5.60 -12.72
CA LYS A 45 -8.35 4.15 -12.73
C LYS A 45 -7.06 3.81 -12.01
N GLY A 46 -7.05 2.65 -11.37
CA GLY A 46 -5.90 2.16 -10.63
C GLY A 46 -5.95 0.66 -10.38
N ILE A 47 -5.07 0.21 -9.51
CA ILE A 47 -5.02 -1.17 -9.03
C ILE A 47 -5.15 -1.15 -7.52
N GLU A 48 -6.04 -1.99 -7.01
CA GLU A 48 -6.20 -2.26 -5.58
C GLU A 48 -5.53 -3.58 -5.23
N PHE A 49 -4.77 -3.57 -4.13
CA PHE A 49 -4.03 -4.73 -3.66
C PHE A 49 -4.47 -5.12 -2.25
N ASN A 50 -4.46 -6.44 -2.00
CA ASN A 50 -4.43 -7.01 -0.66
C ASN A 50 -3.08 -7.69 -0.47
N PHE A 51 -2.38 -7.36 0.60
CA PHE A 51 -1.06 -7.87 0.93
C PHE A 51 -1.14 -8.74 2.19
N GLU A 52 -0.44 -9.87 2.15
CA GLU A 52 -0.23 -10.75 3.28
C GLU A 52 1.27 -10.90 3.52
N ALA A 53 1.70 -10.53 4.71
CA ALA A 53 3.09 -10.66 5.14
C ALA A 53 3.40 -12.11 5.52
N GLU A 54 4.68 -12.50 5.51
CA GLU A 54 5.13 -13.85 5.90
C GLU A 54 4.72 -14.23 7.33
N ASP A 55 4.55 -13.23 8.18
CA ASP A 55 4.08 -13.41 9.56
C ASP A 55 2.55 -13.52 9.67
N GLY A 56 1.81 -13.57 8.56
CA GLY A 56 0.35 -13.70 8.49
C GLY A 56 -0.42 -12.38 8.71
N ARG A 57 0.25 -11.27 9.00
CA ARG A 57 -0.42 -9.96 9.06
C ARG A 57 -0.82 -9.48 7.69
N THR A 58 -1.92 -8.72 7.62
CA THR A 58 -2.47 -8.28 6.33
C THR A 58 -2.60 -6.77 6.24
N ALA A 59 -2.40 -6.23 5.04
CA ALA A 59 -2.80 -4.89 4.67
C ALA A 59 -3.74 -4.97 3.45
N ARG A 60 -4.95 -4.45 3.60
CA ARG A 60 -5.99 -4.54 2.56
C ARG A 60 -6.30 -3.17 1.98
N TYR A 61 -6.90 -3.18 0.77
CA TYR A 61 -7.35 -1.97 0.08
C TYR A 61 -6.22 -0.98 -0.25
N LEU A 62 -5.00 -1.47 -0.43
CA LEU A 62 -3.87 -0.67 -0.86
C LEU A 62 -4.09 -0.25 -2.30
N SER A 63 -4.28 1.04 -2.59
CA SER A 63 -4.62 1.51 -3.92
C SER A 63 -3.49 2.31 -4.55
N LEU A 64 -3.18 2.01 -5.82
CA LEU A 64 -2.35 2.83 -6.69
C LEU A 64 -3.23 3.41 -7.81
N TRP A 65 -3.52 4.69 -7.74
CA TRP A 65 -4.29 5.41 -8.75
C TRP A 65 -3.39 5.81 -9.91
N LEU A 66 -3.54 5.16 -11.07
CA LEU A 66 -2.55 5.19 -12.15
C LEU A 66 -2.88 6.20 -13.26
N THR A 67 -4.17 6.37 -13.56
CA THR A 67 -4.60 7.25 -14.65
C THR A 67 -5.84 8.06 -14.26
N ARG A 68 -5.89 9.32 -14.66
CA ARG A 68 -7.05 10.17 -14.52
C ARG A 68 -8.16 9.75 -15.50
N ALA A 69 -9.39 10.25 -15.33
CA ALA A 69 -10.50 9.97 -16.21
C ALA A 69 -10.24 10.35 -17.69
N ASN A 70 -9.38 11.35 -17.93
CA ASN A 70 -8.96 11.77 -19.28
C ASN A 70 -7.85 10.89 -19.89
N GLY A 71 -7.40 9.82 -19.18
CA GLY A 71 -6.34 8.93 -19.61
C GLY A 71 -4.92 9.39 -19.28
N GLU A 72 -4.76 10.56 -18.64
CA GLU A 72 -3.47 11.07 -18.23
C GLU A 72 -2.89 10.23 -17.09
N LYS A 73 -1.60 9.88 -17.19
CA LYS A 73 -0.90 9.11 -16.15
C LYS A 73 -0.66 9.97 -14.91
N ILE A 74 -0.85 9.36 -13.74
CA ILE A 74 -0.47 9.95 -12.46
C ILE A 74 0.95 9.45 -12.17
N GLU A 75 1.95 10.32 -12.33
CA GLU A 75 3.37 9.93 -12.40
C GLU A 75 3.85 9.12 -11.19
N TYR A 76 3.60 9.58 -9.97
CA TYR A 76 4.13 8.92 -8.78
C TYR A 76 3.56 7.50 -8.57
N PRO A 77 2.24 7.25 -8.54
CA PRO A 77 1.71 5.90 -8.43
C PRO A 77 2.10 5.01 -9.63
N TYR A 78 2.22 5.59 -10.83
CA TYR A 78 2.67 4.85 -12.00
C TYR A 78 4.14 4.42 -11.87
N SER A 79 4.99 5.25 -11.25
CA SER A 79 6.38 4.88 -10.94
C SER A 79 6.44 3.76 -9.90
N LEU A 80 5.53 3.73 -8.91
CA LEU A 80 5.42 2.62 -7.96
C LEU A 80 5.01 1.32 -8.64
N LEU A 81 4.05 1.35 -9.57
CA LEU A 81 3.71 0.16 -10.36
C LEU A 81 4.91 -0.34 -11.15
N SER A 82 5.66 0.55 -11.80
CA SER A 82 6.87 0.20 -12.54
C SER A 82 7.96 -0.39 -11.61
N ALA A 83 8.07 0.13 -10.39
CA ALA A 83 8.94 -0.37 -9.35
C ALA A 83 8.56 -1.81 -8.93
N LEU A 84 7.26 -2.08 -8.71
CA LEU A 84 6.75 -3.42 -8.42
C LEU A 84 7.09 -4.39 -9.56
N MET A 85 6.82 -3.99 -10.80
CA MET A 85 7.11 -4.81 -11.98
C MET A 85 8.61 -5.11 -12.10
N ALA A 86 9.49 -4.16 -11.78
CA ALA A 86 10.94 -4.37 -11.77
C ALA A 86 11.37 -5.38 -10.70
N CYS A 87 10.83 -5.28 -9.47
CA CYS A 87 11.10 -6.24 -8.40
C CYS A 87 10.61 -7.65 -8.75
N LEU A 88 9.44 -7.78 -9.39
CA LEU A 88 8.89 -9.06 -9.82
C LEU A 88 9.48 -9.57 -11.15
N ASN A 89 10.40 -8.82 -11.77
CA ASN A 89 10.96 -9.10 -13.09
C ASN A 89 9.88 -9.31 -14.18
N VAL A 90 8.83 -8.48 -14.14
CA VAL A 90 7.72 -8.49 -15.10
C VAL A 90 7.82 -7.26 -15.98
N LYS A 91 7.71 -7.44 -17.30
CA LYS A 91 7.79 -6.33 -18.28
C LYS A 91 6.41 -5.78 -18.67
N ASN A 92 5.42 -6.64 -18.74
CA ASN A 92 4.05 -6.30 -19.10
C ASN A 92 3.10 -7.02 -18.14
N ILE A 93 1.98 -6.42 -17.84
CA ILE A 93 0.89 -7.02 -17.07
C ILE A 93 -0.39 -6.93 -17.90
N GLU A 94 -1.18 -8.00 -17.85
CA GLU A 94 -2.48 -8.05 -18.50
C GLU A 94 -3.55 -8.42 -17.47
N SER A 95 -4.70 -7.76 -17.56
CA SER A 95 -5.81 -8.10 -16.68
C SER A 95 -6.55 -9.33 -17.21
N THR A 96 -7.00 -10.16 -16.29
CA THR A 96 -7.80 -11.36 -16.56
C THR A 96 -9.04 -11.33 -15.67
N LEU A 97 -10.20 -11.66 -16.24
CA LEU A 97 -11.43 -11.79 -15.48
C LEU A 97 -11.33 -12.99 -14.52
N ALA A 98 -11.54 -12.75 -13.25
CA ALA A 98 -11.54 -13.77 -12.22
C ALA A 98 -12.61 -13.50 -11.17
N THR A 99 -13.06 -14.57 -10.50
CA THR A 99 -13.94 -14.45 -9.33
C THR A 99 -13.09 -14.19 -8.10
N VAL A 100 -13.39 -13.11 -7.38
CA VAL A 100 -12.74 -12.71 -6.13
C VAL A 100 -13.78 -12.50 -5.04
N ASP A 101 -13.41 -12.77 -3.80
CA ASP A 101 -14.29 -12.48 -2.67
C ASP A 101 -14.16 -11.02 -2.28
N GLU A 102 -15.26 -10.29 -2.39
CA GLU A 102 -15.36 -8.86 -2.00
C GLU A 102 -16.37 -8.66 -0.87
N TRP A 103 -16.08 -7.68 -0.03
CA TRP A 103 -17.02 -7.27 1.02
C TRP A 103 -18.24 -6.60 0.41
N ASN A 104 -19.40 -7.21 0.57
CA ASN A 104 -20.69 -6.61 0.19
C ASN A 104 -21.29 -5.89 1.38
N GLN A 105 -21.36 -4.56 1.31
CA GLN A 105 -21.85 -3.75 2.41
C GLN A 105 -23.35 -4.00 2.70
N ALA A 106 -24.17 -4.24 1.66
CA ALA A 106 -25.60 -4.49 1.85
C ALA A 106 -25.87 -5.83 2.51
N ALA A 107 -25.06 -6.86 2.18
CA ALA A 107 -25.17 -8.19 2.76
C ALA A 107 -24.34 -8.36 4.04
N SER A 108 -23.45 -7.41 4.35
CA SER A 108 -22.49 -7.46 5.47
C SER A 108 -21.67 -8.77 5.50
N MET A 109 -21.27 -9.27 4.32
CA MET A 109 -20.51 -10.50 4.15
C MET A 109 -19.62 -10.46 2.91
N MET A 110 -18.62 -11.35 2.86
CA MET A 110 -17.83 -11.59 1.65
C MET A 110 -18.70 -12.29 0.61
N MET A 111 -18.69 -11.78 -0.61
CA MET A 111 -19.43 -12.37 -1.74
C MET A 111 -18.51 -12.53 -2.94
N PRO A 112 -18.66 -13.62 -3.71
CA PRO A 112 -17.94 -13.80 -4.95
C PRO A 112 -18.40 -12.75 -5.97
N THR A 113 -17.44 -12.01 -6.52
CA THR A 113 -17.64 -10.95 -7.50
C THR A 113 -16.66 -11.13 -8.65
N GLU A 114 -17.10 -10.92 -9.88
CA GLU A 114 -16.20 -10.91 -11.04
C GLU A 114 -15.41 -9.61 -11.10
N ALA A 115 -14.09 -9.70 -11.18
CA ALA A 115 -13.19 -8.56 -11.26
C ALA A 115 -12.06 -8.80 -12.27
N GLN A 116 -11.58 -7.72 -12.88
CA GLN A 116 -10.35 -7.74 -13.67
C GLN A 116 -9.16 -7.78 -12.72
N THR A 117 -8.44 -8.89 -12.68
CA THR A 117 -7.28 -9.12 -11.81
C THR A 117 -5.99 -9.13 -12.62
N PHE A 118 -4.86 -8.90 -11.96
CA PHE A 118 -3.51 -8.96 -12.53
C PHE A 118 -2.72 -10.13 -11.92
N PRO A 119 -2.87 -11.35 -12.46
CA PRO A 119 -2.23 -12.56 -11.89
C PRO A 119 -0.71 -12.44 -11.82
N ASP A 120 -0.10 -11.71 -12.76
CA ASP A 120 1.36 -11.50 -12.81
C ASP A 120 1.90 -10.77 -11.57
N LEU A 121 1.06 -10.02 -10.86
CA LEU A 121 1.41 -9.29 -9.65
C LEU A 121 1.06 -10.05 -8.36
N MET A 122 0.40 -11.21 -8.46
CA MET A 122 -0.14 -11.95 -7.32
C MET A 122 0.71 -13.16 -6.95
N ASN A 123 0.66 -13.56 -5.69
CA ASN A 123 1.24 -14.80 -5.15
C ASN A 123 2.75 -14.96 -5.43
N LYS A 124 3.47 -13.85 -5.58
CA LYS A 124 4.92 -13.81 -5.76
C LYS A 124 5.57 -13.13 -4.57
N PRO A 125 6.73 -13.61 -4.09
CA PRO A 125 7.45 -12.94 -3.02
C PRO A 125 7.79 -11.50 -3.39
N ILE A 126 7.47 -10.57 -2.50
CA ILE A 126 7.74 -9.14 -2.67
C ILE A 126 7.98 -8.47 -1.33
N GLY A 127 8.93 -7.58 -1.27
CA GLY A 127 9.11 -6.65 -0.18
C GLY A 127 8.34 -5.36 -0.42
N VAL A 128 7.58 -4.91 0.57
CA VAL A 128 6.78 -3.69 0.50
C VAL A 128 7.13 -2.77 1.66
N LEU A 129 7.45 -1.52 1.37
CA LEU A 129 7.48 -0.46 2.36
C LEU A 129 6.08 0.09 2.51
N LEU A 130 5.49 -0.11 3.66
CA LEU A 130 4.19 0.43 4.02
C LEU A 130 4.34 1.62 4.95
N GLN A 131 3.61 2.68 4.66
CA GLN A 131 3.53 3.89 5.46
C GLN A 131 2.15 4.02 6.06
N ARG A 132 2.09 4.24 7.38
CA ARG A 132 0.84 4.51 8.08
C ARG A 132 0.39 5.94 7.79
N GLU A 133 -0.88 6.08 7.42
CA GLU A 133 -1.55 7.36 7.24
C GLU A 133 -2.73 7.45 8.19
N GLU A 134 -2.82 8.55 8.90
CA GLU A 134 -3.96 8.90 9.73
C GLU A 134 -4.75 10.02 9.08
N ARG A 135 -6.05 9.83 8.95
CA ARG A 135 -7.00 10.85 8.50
C ARG A 135 -7.96 11.18 9.63
N LEU A 136 -8.12 12.46 9.87
CA LEU A 136 -9.14 12.96 10.78
C LEU A 136 -10.34 13.42 9.95
N TRP A 137 -11.48 12.74 10.10
CA TRP A 137 -12.74 13.11 9.46
C TRP A 137 -13.89 13.02 10.45
N GLU A 138 -14.72 14.06 10.50
CA GLU A 138 -15.85 14.18 11.45
C GLU A 138 -15.48 13.87 12.92
N GLY A 139 -14.27 14.28 13.33
CA GLY A 139 -13.77 14.05 14.69
C GLY A 139 -13.34 12.60 14.99
N LYS A 140 -13.32 11.72 13.99
CA LYS A 140 -12.83 10.35 14.09
C LYS A 140 -11.50 10.20 13.35
N THR A 141 -10.59 9.44 13.94
CA THR A 141 -9.31 9.09 13.29
C THR A 141 -9.47 7.77 12.55
N TYR A 142 -9.18 7.80 11.26
CA TYR A 142 -9.12 6.61 10.39
C TYR A 142 -7.65 6.31 10.09
N VAL A 143 -7.28 5.05 10.24
CA VAL A 143 -5.92 4.57 9.95
C VAL A 143 -5.94 3.74 8.68
N SER A 144 -5.08 4.09 7.73
CA SER A 144 -4.87 3.35 6.50
C SER A 144 -3.38 3.13 6.26
N MET A 145 -3.05 2.12 5.46
CA MET A 145 -1.68 1.89 5.01
C MET A 145 -1.55 2.33 3.56
N LYS A 146 -0.42 2.97 3.23
CA LYS A 146 -0.04 3.32 1.86
C LYS A 146 1.23 2.60 1.46
N ILE A 147 1.31 2.24 0.18
CA ILE A 147 2.54 1.73 -0.41
C ILE A 147 3.48 2.91 -0.64
N ALA A 148 4.64 2.88 0.01
CA ALA A 148 5.68 3.88 -0.16
C ALA A 148 6.73 3.45 -1.18
N GLN A 149 7.09 2.15 -1.23
CA GLN A 149 8.05 1.60 -2.18
C GLN A 149 8.00 0.06 -2.16
N PHE A 150 8.67 -0.56 -3.14
CA PHE A 150 8.89 -2.00 -3.23
C PHE A 150 10.38 -2.33 -3.20
N TYR A 151 10.70 -3.57 -2.87
CA TYR A 151 12.07 -4.11 -2.91
C TYR A 151 12.04 -5.61 -3.17
N ASP A 152 13.14 -6.17 -3.67
CA ASP A 152 13.32 -7.61 -3.83
C ASP A 152 13.66 -8.23 -2.45
N PRO A 153 12.83 -9.13 -1.91
CA PRO A 153 13.07 -9.69 -0.57
C PRO A 153 14.30 -10.61 -0.52
N SER A 154 14.79 -11.10 -1.64
CA SER A 154 15.92 -12.05 -1.66
C SER A 154 17.25 -11.41 -1.29
N ASP A 155 17.44 -10.13 -1.62
CA ASP A 155 18.70 -9.40 -1.40
C ASP A 155 18.47 -7.96 -0.91
N SER A 156 17.23 -7.62 -0.59
CA SER A 156 16.80 -6.27 -0.16
C SER A 156 17.07 -5.16 -1.19
N SER A 157 17.27 -5.52 -2.45
CA SER A 157 17.53 -4.54 -3.50
C SER A 157 16.31 -3.72 -3.86
N THR A 158 16.49 -2.42 -3.95
CA THR A 158 15.48 -1.48 -4.45
C THR A 158 15.35 -1.58 -5.97
N PRO A 159 14.22 -1.12 -6.58
CA PRO A 159 14.06 -1.10 -8.03
C PRO A 159 15.19 -0.40 -8.77
N ALA A 160 15.73 0.69 -8.21
CA ALA A 160 16.85 1.41 -8.81
C ALA A 160 18.14 0.57 -8.82
N GLU A 161 18.41 -0.17 -7.75
CA GLU A 161 19.56 -1.09 -7.66
C GLU A 161 19.40 -2.26 -8.63
N ILE A 162 18.18 -2.82 -8.75
CA ILE A 162 17.87 -3.89 -9.71
C ILE A 162 18.12 -3.42 -11.15
N LEU A 163 17.54 -2.28 -11.53
CA LEU A 163 17.62 -1.75 -12.90
C LEU A 163 19.03 -1.30 -13.28
N SER A 164 19.82 -0.83 -12.31
CA SER A 164 21.23 -0.46 -12.54
C SER A 164 22.19 -1.65 -12.52
N GLY A 165 21.72 -2.85 -12.18
CA GLY A 165 22.55 -4.05 -12.01
C GLY A 165 23.46 -4.01 -10.78
N LYS A 166 23.24 -3.06 -9.87
CA LYS A 166 24.04 -2.87 -8.64
C LYS A 166 23.23 -3.33 -7.42
N ARG A 167 22.90 -4.60 -7.39
CA ARG A 167 22.13 -5.21 -6.29
C ARG A 167 22.98 -5.25 -5.02
N ALA A 168 22.69 -4.38 -4.08
CA ALA A 168 23.46 -4.26 -2.83
C ALA A 168 22.56 -4.13 -1.59
N GLY A 169 21.27 -3.82 -1.76
CA GLY A 169 20.32 -3.67 -0.65
C GLY A 169 20.59 -2.48 0.30
N HIS A 170 21.57 -1.63 0.00
CA HIS A 170 21.97 -0.53 0.90
C HIS A 170 20.96 0.63 0.91
N ALA A 171 20.18 0.78 -0.15
CA ALA A 171 19.22 1.87 -0.23
C ALA A 171 17.98 1.62 0.65
N LEU A 172 17.66 0.36 0.95
CA LEU A 172 16.47 0.00 1.73
C LEU A 172 16.51 0.58 3.15
N ASP A 173 17.62 0.46 3.87
CA ASP A 173 17.74 0.97 5.24
C ASP A 173 17.48 2.48 5.29
N LYS A 174 17.99 3.23 4.30
CA LYS A 174 17.73 4.65 4.19
C LYS A 174 16.27 4.96 3.92
N LEU A 175 15.60 4.17 3.07
CA LEU A 175 14.19 4.34 2.77
C LEU A 175 13.34 4.04 4.01
N VAL A 176 13.64 2.97 4.75
CA VAL A 176 12.99 2.64 6.02
C VAL A 176 13.18 3.75 7.05
N GLY A 177 14.40 4.26 7.19
CA GLY A 177 14.71 5.36 8.11
C GLY A 177 14.01 6.69 7.77
N ASN A 178 13.58 6.85 6.53
CA ASN A 178 12.84 8.03 6.05
C ASN A 178 11.31 7.86 6.09
N LEU A 179 10.80 6.66 6.41
CA LEU A 179 9.36 6.45 6.57
C LEU A 179 8.86 7.29 7.76
N ARG A 180 7.95 8.18 7.49
CA ARG A 180 7.28 9.00 8.52
C ARG A 180 5.80 8.70 8.49
N GLU A 181 5.18 8.64 9.64
CA GLU A 181 3.73 8.61 9.73
C GLU A 181 3.18 9.92 9.18
N SER A 182 2.23 9.85 8.27
CA SER A 182 1.58 11.03 7.76
C SER A 182 0.22 11.21 8.43
N VAL A 183 -0.03 12.41 8.95
CA VAL A 183 -1.31 12.80 9.51
C VAL A 183 -1.95 13.79 8.56
N VAL A 184 -2.96 13.33 7.83
CA VAL A 184 -3.76 14.19 6.96
C VAL A 184 -4.93 14.72 7.77
N ARG A 185 -4.96 16.01 8.03
CA ARG A 185 -6.13 16.68 8.63
C ARG A 185 -7.04 17.15 7.51
N ASN A 186 -8.15 16.50 7.33
CA ASN A 186 -9.23 17.01 6.50
C ASN A 186 -10.13 17.95 7.32
N ASP A 187 -9.55 19.05 7.77
CA ASP A 187 -10.33 20.21 8.19
C ASP A 187 -10.65 21.03 6.93
N ALA A 188 -11.56 20.52 6.09
CA ALA A 188 -12.21 21.41 5.14
C ALA A 188 -13.15 22.30 5.95
N PRO A 189 -12.94 23.64 6.01
CA PRO A 189 -13.91 24.52 6.62
C PRO A 189 -15.23 24.40 5.85
N PRO A 190 -16.39 24.53 6.52
CA PRO A 190 -17.68 24.53 5.83
C PRO A 190 -17.61 25.62 4.75
N THR A 191 -17.99 25.25 3.54
CA THR A 191 -18.01 26.12 2.35
C THR A 191 -18.87 27.36 2.63
N GLY A 192 -18.22 28.46 2.91
CA GLY A 192 -18.88 29.74 3.13
C GLY A 192 -17.90 30.80 3.60
N ALA A 193 -17.31 31.53 2.64
CA ALA A 193 -16.50 32.73 2.75
C ALA A 193 -15.02 32.51 2.44
N ALA A 194 -14.65 32.95 1.24
CA ALA A 194 -13.26 33.26 0.90
C ALA A 194 -12.78 34.47 1.70
N PRO A 195 -11.54 34.48 2.16
CA PRO A 195 -10.73 35.68 2.15
C PRO A 195 -9.58 35.58 1.15
N ALA A 196 -9.39 36.67 0.43
CA ALA A 196 -8.30 36.92 -0.47
C ALA A 196 -6.97 37.03 0.27
N GLY A 197 -5.89 36.54 -0.35
CA GLY A 197 -4.53 37.11 -0.29
C GLY A 197 -3.64 36.61 0.82
N GLU A 198 -2.62 35.84 0.50
CA GLU A 198 -1.24 36.30 0.45
C GLU A 198 -0.28 35.16 0.10
N ASN A 199 0.66 35.52 -0.76
CA ASN A 199 1.75 34.68 -1.24
C ASN A 199 2.70 34.23 -0.12
N ALA A 200 3.03 32.95 -0.07
CA ALA A 200 4.36 32.51 0.33
C ALA A 200 4.73 31.25 -0.45
N SER A 201 5.68 31.41 -1.37
CA SER A 201 6.36 30.32 -2.03
C SER A 201 7.20 29.57 -1.01
N ASP A 202 6.98 28.27 -0.87
CA ASP A 202 8.05 27.37 -0.49
C ASP A 202 7.79 26.00 -1.13
N GLY A 203 8.84 25.54 -1.82
CA GLY A 203 8.75 24.40 -2.71
C GLY A 203 8.78 23.07 -1.95
N THR A 204 7.62 22.49 -1.75
CA THR A 204 7.45 21.08 -1.42
C THR A 204 6.28 20.55 -2.23
N GLY A 205 6.56 19.46 -2.96
CA GLY A 205 5.72 18.88 -3.99
C GLY A 205 4.23 18.85 -3.65
N ASN A 206 3.49 19.57 -4.45
CA ASN A 206 2.04 19.68 -4.40
C ASN A 206 1.44 18.35 -4.92
N PHE A 207 1.19 17.42 -4.02
CA PHE A 207 0.33 16.27 -4.33
C PHE A 207 -1.10 16.80 -4.34
N ALA A 208 -1.65 16.98 -5.55
CA ALA A 208 -3.06 17.28 -5.71
C ALA A 208 -3.87 16.26 -4.93
N ALA A 209 -4.62 16.73 -3.94
CA ALA A 209 -5.57 15.91 -3.21
C ALA A 209 -6.52 15.27 -4.21
N ILE A 210 -6.45 13.94 -4.32
CA ILE A 210 -7.50 13.16 -4.94
C ILE A 210 -8.59 13.10 -3.89
N ASP A 211 -9.76 13.66 -4.20
CA ASP A 211 -10.94 13.55 -3.34
C ASP A 211 -11.26 12.06 -3.15
N ASP A 212 -10.96 11.56 -1.98
CA ASP A 212 -11.18 10.18 -1.54
C ASP A 212 -12.59 10.02 -0.94
N ASP A 213 -13.63 10.43 -1.67
CA ASP A 213 -15.01 10.15 -1.28
C ASP A 213 -15.42 8.67 -1.45
N ASP A 214 -14.46 7.80 -1.81
CA ASP A 214 -14.68 6.39 -2.12
C ASP A 214 -13.99 5.44 -1.14
N VAL A 215 -13.87 5.77 0.14
CA VAL A 215 -13.45 4.77 1.14
C VAL A 215 -14.68 4.02 1.62
N PRO A 216 -14.88 2.74 1.26
CA PRO A 216 -15.90 1.93 1.89
C PRO A 216 -15.49 1.68 3.35
N PHE A 217 -16.32 2.04 4.26
CA PHE A 217 -16.23 1.73 5.69
C PHE A 217 -16.54 0.27 5.96
#